data_37238bcfa65abe712059f75a19345d7d
#
_entry.id   37238bcfa65abe712059f75a19345d7d
#
_cell.length_a   1.000
_cell.length_b   1.000
_cell.length_c   1.000
_cell.angle_alpha   90.00
_cell.angle_beta   90.00
_cell.angle_gamma   90.00
#
_symmetry.space_group_name_H-M   'P 1'
#
loop_
_entity.id
_entity.type
_entity.pdbx_description
1 polymer ?
#
loop_
_entity_poly.entity_id
_entity_poly.type
_entity_poly.pdbx_seq_one_letter_code
_entity_poly.pdbx_strand_id
1 'polypeptide(L)'
;MNEASQREAICAIGASIFARGLTAGSSGNISLRIDGGWLMTPTGSSLGRLDPARLSKLGPDGRLVSGDPPTKESFLHRVMYEERVATGAVVHLHSTHSVAVSCLAEIDPADVLPPITAYYVMRVGRLPLVPYFRPGDLALAEAVRGFAGKHHAVLLANHGPVVAGSDLDAAVDAVEELEETAKLYLLLRGAKTRYLTAAQVRELQS
;
A
#
# COMPACT_ATOMS: atom_id res chain seq x y z
N MET A 1 -2.89 0.63 -22.04
CA MET A 1 -3.17 2.09 -21.88
C MET A 1 -1.94 2.86 -22.28
N ASN A 2 -2.09 4.06 -22.92
CA ASN A 2 -0.95 4.95 -23.15
C ASN A 2 -0.58 5.70 -21.85
N GLU A 3 0.60 6.34 -21.82
CA GLU A 3 1.08 7.05 -20.63
C GLU A 3 0.14 8.16 -20.15
N ALA A 4 -0.50 8.91 -21.05
CA ALA A 4 -1.43 9.96 -20.67
C ALA A 4 -2.62 9.39 -19.90
N SER A 5 -3.24 8.32 -20.39
CA SER A 5 -4.33 7.63 -19.67
C SER A 5 -3.89 7.05 -18.33
N GLN A 6 -2.65 6.57 -18.21
CA GLN A 6 -2.10 6.08 -16.95
C GLN A 6 -1.92 7.20 -15.92
N ARG A 7 -1.48 8.38 -16.35
CA ARG A 7 -1.37 9.57 -15.50
C ARG A 7 -2.74 10.03 -15.00
N GLU A 8 -3.74 10.06 -15.87
CA GLU A 8 -5.13 10.39 -15.52
C GLU A 8 -5.70 9.38 -14.52
N ALA A 9 -5.44 8.08 -14.72
CA ALA A 9 -5.89 7.03 -13.81
C ALA A 9 -5.32 7.20 -12.39
N ILE A 10 -4.02 7.49 -12.24
CA ILE A 10 -3.41 7.77 -10.94
C ILE A 10 -4.10 8.97 -10.27
N CYS A 11 -4.35 10.05 -11.03
CA CYS A 11 -4.99 11.24 -10.49
C CYS A 11 -6.44 10.99 -10.07
N ALA A 12 -7.21 10.27 -10.89
CA ALA A 12 -8.60 9.94 -10.59
C ALA A 12 -8.71 9.05 -9.34
N ILE A 13 -7.85 8.03 -9.22
CA ILE A 13 -7.79 7.15 -8.05
C ILE A 13 -7.33 7.93 -6.81
N GLY A 14 -6.30 8.75 -6.92
CA GLY A 14 -5.85 9.61 -5.83
C GLY A 14 -6.96 10.52 -5.30
N ALA A 15 -7.71 11.16 -6.19
CA ALA A 15 -8.86 11.98 -5.84
C ALA A 15 -9.96 11.17 -5.14
N SER A 16 -10.27 9.96 -5.62
CA SER A 16 -11.23 9.05 -5.01
C SER A 16 -10.81 8.63 -3.59
N ILE A 17 -9.56 8.21 -3.40
CA ILE A 17 -8.99 7.83 -2.10
C ILE A 17 -9.09 9.01 -1.11
N PHE A 18 -8.70 10.21 -1.55
CA PHE A 18 -8.74 11.41 -0.73
C PHE A 18 -10.18 11.81 -0.36
N ALA A 19 -11.11 11.80 -1.32
CA ALA A 19 -12.52 12.15 -1.10
C ALA A 19 -13.22 11.20 -0.12
N ARG A 20 -12.80 9.93 -0.07
CA ARG A 20 -13.32 8.92 0.86
C ARG A 20 -12.60 8.90 2.22
N GLY A 21 -11.65 9.81 2.44
CA GLY A 21 -10.95 9.94 3.72
C GLY A 21 -9.94 8.82 4.03
N LEU A 22 -9.47 8.07 3.02
CA LEU A 22 -8.45 7.04 3.19
C LEU A 22 -7.04 7.61 3.34
N THR A 23 -6.87 8.90 3.09
CA THR A 23 -5.65 9.66 3.33
C THR A 23 -5.99 11.12 3.59
N ALA A 24 -5.08 11.87 4.19
CA ALA A 24 -5.27 13.28 4.53
C ALA A 24 -4.03 14.10 4.19
N GLY A 25 -4.22 15.41 3.95
CA GLY A 25 -3.13 16.34 3.71
C GLY A 25 -2.30 15.98 2.48
N SER A 26 -1.00 15.78 2.69
CA SER A 26 -0.02 15.34 1.69
C SER A 26 0.58 13.97 2.00
N SER A 27 -0.13 13.16 2.80
CA SER A 27 0.28 11.80 3.12
C SER A 27 -0.17 10.82 2.05
N GLY A 28 0.54 9.68 1.99
CA GLY A 28 0.28 8.64 1.00
C GLY A 28 0.87 8.94 -0.38
N ASN A 29 1.11 7.89 -1.12
CA ASN A 29 1.68 7.96 -2.46
C ASN A 29 1.33 6.71 -3.27
N ILE A 30 1.31 6.88 -4.58
CA ILE A 30 0.92 5.86 -5.56
C ILE A 30 2.01 5.78 -6.63
N SER A 31 2.35 4.58 -7.06
CA SER A 31 3.16 4.37 -8.26
C SER A 31 2.54 3.32 -9.18
N LEU A 32 2.84 3.44 -10.46
CA LEU A 32 2.41 2.54 -11.52
C LEU A 32 3.60 2.20 -12.41
N ARG A 33 3.80 0.92 -12.68
CA ARG A 33 4.79 0.46 -13.65
C ARG A 33 4.34 0.82 -15.06
N ILE A 34 5.24 1.38 -15.83
CA ILE A 34 5.04 1.71 -17.25
C ILE A 34 6.19 1.12 -18.07
N ASP A 35 6.06 1.17 -19.40
CA ASP A 35 7.17 0.80 -20.28
C ASP A 35 8.38 1.70 -20.01
N GLY A 36 9.49 1.07 -19.65
CA GLY A 36 10.76 1.75 -19.38
C GLY A 36 10.86 2.46 -18.02
N GLY A 37 9.99 2.14 -17.03
CA GLY A 37 10.13 2.70 -15.69
C GLY A 37 8.84 2.76 -14.87
N TRP A 38 8.62 3.87 -14.17
CA TRP A 38 7.47 4.07 -13.30
C TRP A 38 6.91 5.49 -13.39
N LEU A 39 5.59 5.61 -13.26
CA LEU A 39 4.94 6.86 -12.86
C LEU A 39 4.75 6.85 -11.33
N MET A 40 4.92 8.00 -10.69
CA MET A 40 4.82 8.12 -9.24
C MET A 40 4.28 9.47 -8.83
N THR A 41 3.55 9.54 -7.73
CA THR A 41 3.10 10.81 -7.16
C THR A 41 4.26 11.61 -6.62
N PRO A 42 4.29 12.95 -6.85
CA PRO A 42 5.39 13.81 -6.41
C PRO A 42 5.46 13.98 -4.89
N THR A 43 6.65 14.30 -4.40
CA THR A 43 6.83 14.65 -2.97
C THR A 43 6.00 15.86 -2.58
N GLY A 44 5.38 15.82 -1.39
CA GLY A 44 4.58 16.92 -0.84
C GLY A 44 3.26 17.18 -1.55
N SER A 45 2.87 16.33 -2.52
CA SER A 45 1.57 16.45 -3.20
C SER A 45 0.45 15.84 -2.34
N SER A 46 -0.75 16.38 -2.49
CA SER A 46 -1.97 15.76 -1.96
C SER A 46 -2.58 14.86 -3.01
N LEU A 47 -2.95 13.63 -2.64
CA LEU A 47 -3.61 12.70 -3.58
C LEU A 47 -4.92 13.27 -4.14
N GLY A 48 -5.61 14.15 -3.38
CA GLY A 48 -6.83 14.80 -3.81
C GLY A 48 -6.65 15.93 -4.85
N ARG A 49 -5.41 16.32 -5.16
CA ARG A 49 -5.11 17.48 -6.04
C ARG A 49 -3.90 17.20 -6.92
N LEU A 50 -3.80 15.99 -7.43
CA LEU A 50 -2.73 15.62 -8.36
C LEU A 50 -2.97 16.27 -9.73
N ASP A 51 -1.88 16.62 -10.40
CA ASP A 51 -1.86 17.08 -11.77
C ASP A 51 -1.14 16.03 -12.64
N PRO A 52 -1.79 15.46 -13.67
CA PRO A 52 -1.18 14.46 -14.54
C PRO A 52 0.16 14.89 -15.14
N ALA A 53 0.31 16.19 -15.48
CA ALA A 53 1.54 16.73 -16.08
C ALA A 53 2.71 16.77 -15.07
N ARG A 54 2.40 16.83 -13.77
CA ARG A 54 3.38 16.94 -12.68
C ARG A 54 3.79 15.60 -12.06
N LEU A 55 3.09 14.50 -12.39
CA LEU A 55 3.49 13.17 -11.91
C LEU A 55 4.93 12.87 -12.31
N SER A 56 5.70 12.36 -11.36
CA SER A 56 7.10 11.96 -11.57
C SER A 56 7.19 10.76 -12.50
N LYS A 57 7.90 10.89 -13.62
CA LYS A 57 8.28 9.75 -14.46
C LYS A 57 9.72 9.35 -14.11
N LEU A 58 9.90 8.13 -13.68
CA LEU A 58 11.21 7.57 -13.34
C LEU A 58 11.62 6.56 -14.40
N GLY A 59 12.90 6.57 -14.77
CA GLY A 59 13.51 5.56 -15.62
C GLY A 59 13.71 4.22 -14.90
N PRO A 60 14.18 3.17 -15.61
CA PRO A 60 14.41 1.86 -15.02
C PRO A 60 15.51 1.86 -13.95
N ASP A 61 16.36 2.87 -13.94
CA ASP A 61 17.39 3.12 -12.92
C ASP A 61 16.87 3.92 -11.71
N GLY A 62 15.59 4.30 -11.71
CA GLY A 62 14.95 5.09 -10.67
C GLY A 62 15.23 6.60 -10.74
N ARG A 63 15.93 7.08 -11.76
CA ARG A 63 16.19 8.50 -11.96
C ARG A 63 14.97 9.22 -12.53
N LEU A 64 14.77 10.47 -12.10
CA LEU A 64 13.71 11.33 -12.63
C LEU A 64 13.97 11.66 -14.10
N VAL A 65 13.01 11.33 -14.94
CA VAL A 65 13.00 11.63 -16.40
C VAL A 65 12.19 12.88 -16.69
N SER A 66 11.01 13.02 -16.06
CA SER A 66 10.14 14.18 -16.23
C SER A 66 9.16 14.32 -15.06
N GLY A 67 8.50 15.45 -14.96
CA GLY A 67 7.59 15.79 -13.86
C GLY A 67 8.32 16.36 -12.64
N ASP A 68 7.62 16.48 -11.53
CA ASP A 68 8.17 16.96 -10.27
C ASP A 68 9.00 15.87 -9.56
N PRO A 69 9.85 16.22 -8.57
CA PRO A 69 10.58 15.23 -7.77
C PRO A 69 9.66 14.18 -7.15
N PRO A 70 10.02 12.89 -7.18
CA PRO A 70 9.17 11.82 -6.67
C PRO A 70 9.04 11.88 -5.15
N THR A 71 8.05 11.15 -4.62
CA THR A 71 7.92 10.94 -3.18
C THR A 71 9.23 10.51 -2.55
N LYS A 72 9.50 10.99 -1.33
CA LYS A 72 10.68 10.58 -0.54
C LYS A 72 10.68 9.10 -0.21
N GLU A 73 9.53 8.44 -0.33
CA GLU A 73 9.33 7.01 -0.05
C GLU A 73 9.39 6.14 -1.33
N SER A 74 9.89 6.69 -2.44
CA SER A 74 10.07 5.96 -3.70
C SER A 74 10.87 4.66 -3.54
N PHE A 75 11.76 4.59 -2.55
CA PHE A 75 12.53 3.39 -2.22
C PHE A 75 11.65 2.23 -1.74
N LEU A 76 10.53 2.50 -1.01
CA LEU A 76 9.57 1.47 -0.59
C LEU A 76 8.89 0.83 -1.79
N HIS A 77 8.41 1.67 -2.73
CA HIS A 77 7.79 1.20 -3.96
C HIS A 77 8.77 0.37 -4.79
N ARG A 78 10.00 0.85 -4.91
CA ARG A 78 11.05 0.17 -5.67
C ARG A 78 11.32 -1.23 -5.12
N VAL A 79 11.42 -1.41 -3.82
CA VAL A 79 11.60 -2.72 -3.18
C VAL A 79 10.45 -3.66 -3.53
N MET A 80 9.19 -3.20 -3.49
CA MET A 80 8.04 -4.01 -3.87
C MET A 80 8.12 -4.46 -5.34
N TYR A 81 8.57 -3.58 -6.24
CA TYR A 81 8.78 -3.94 -7.66
C TYR A 81 9.93 -4.88 -7.89
N GLU A 82 11.03 -4.75 -7.15
CA GLU A 82 12.22 -5.59 -7.27
C GLU A 82 11.95 -7.01 -6.79
N GLU A 83 11.29 -7.16 -5.64
CA GLU A 83 11.01 -8.47 -5.05
C GLU A 83 9.81 -9.19 -5.68
N ARG A 84 8.94 -8.45 -6.37
CA ARG A 84 7.72 -8.99 -6.98
C ARG A 84 7.62 -8.56 -8.44
N VAL A 85 8.18 -9.36 -9.34
CA VAL A 85 8.26 -9.05 -10.79
C VAL A 85 6.87 -8.76 -11.41
N ALA A 86 5.82 -9.44 -10.93
CA ALA A 86 4.44 -9.27 -11.40
C ALA A 86 3.76 -8.00 -10.87
N THR A 87 4.42 -7.21 -10.00
CA THR A 87 3.84 -5.98 -9.47
C THR A 87 3.71 -4.93 -10.57
N GLY A 88 2.49 -4.48 -10.82
CA GLY A 88 2.18 -3.39 -11.75
C GLY A 88 2.00 -2.05 -11.04
N ALA A 89 1.51 -2.05 -9.79
CA ALA A 89 1.31 -0.83 -9.02
C ALA A 89 1.62 -1.03 -7.54
N VAL A 90 1.96 0.06 -6.83
CA VAL A 90 2.14 0.10 -5.39
C VAL A 90 1.40 1.30 -4.82
N VAL A 91 0.63 1.07 -3.76
CA VAL A 91 -0.10 2.10 -3.02
C VAL A 91 0.39 2.10 -1.57
N HIS A 92 0.80 3.25 -1.08
CA HIS A 92 1.11 3.49 0.31
C HIS A 92 0.19 4.59 0.85
N LEU A 93 -0.51 4.30 1.95
CA LEU A 93 -1.44 5.22 2.59
C LEU A 93 -1.12 5.37 4.08
N HIS A 94 -1.60 6.47 4.66
CA HIS A 94 -1.66 6.67 6.11
C HIS A 94 -3.13 6.60 6.55
N SER A 95 -3.84 5.57 6.13
CA SER A 95 -5.25 5.39 6.43
C SER A 95 -5.48 5.12 7.92
N THR A 96 -6.49 5.76 8.48
CA THR A 96 -6.64 5.96 9.93
C THR A 96 -6.68 4.66 10.72
N HIS A 97 -7.45 3.66 10.28
CA HIS A 97 -7.61 2.43 11.05
C HIS A 97 -6.38 1.52 10.91
N SER A 98 -5.78 1.45 9.73
CA SER A 98 -4.52 0.72 9.51
C SER A 98 -3.37 1.32 10.34
N VAL A 99 -3.26 2.66 10.38
CA VAL A 99 -2.30 3.34 11.26
C VAL A 99 -2.60 3.04 12.72
N ALA A 100 -3.86 3.12 13.16
CA ALA A 100 -4.24 2.81 14.53
C ALA A 100 -3.85 1.36 14.92
N VAL A 101 -4.10 0.40 14.04
CA VAL A 101 -3.66 -1.00 14.25
C VAL A 101 -2.14 -1.09 14.34
N SER A 102 -1.40 -0.39 13.48
CA SER A 102 0.07 -0.38 13.47
C SER A 102 0.71 0.18 14.77
N CYS A 103 -0.07 0.90 15.57
CA CYS A 103 0.32 1.46 16.87
C CYS A 103 0.00 0.55 18.07
N LEU A 104 -0.69 -0.57 17.86
CA LEU A 104 -1.06 -1.46 18.97
C LEU A 104 0.15 -2.28 19.42
N ALA A 105 0.36 -2.34 20.75
CA ALA A 105 1.44 -3.10 21.33
C ALA A 105 1.19 -4.62 21.32
N GLU A 106 -0.07 -5.01 21.41
CA GLU A 106 -0.48 -6.42 21.56
C GLU A 106 -1.07 -6.95 20.24
N ILE A 107 -0.22 -7.07 19.22
CA ILE A 107 -0.55 -7.70 17.93
C ILE A 107 0.54 -8.71 17.57
N ASP A 108 0.17 -9.75 16.80
CA ASP A 108 1.16 -10.66 16.22
C ASP A 108 1.90 -9.97 15.07
N PRO A 109 3.21 -9.71 15.16
CA PRO A 109 3.95 -9.06 14.09
C PRO A 109 4.07 -9.93 12.83
N ALA A 110 3.82 -11.22 12.91
CA ALA A 110 3.86 -12.13 11.76
C ALA A 110 2.54 -12.08 10.94
N ASP A 111 1.43 -11.71 11.58
CA ASP A 111 0.11 -11.61 10.94
C ASP A 111 -0.81 -10.69 11.76
N VAL A 112 -0.77 -9.41 11.47
CA VAL A 112 -1.34 -8.33 12.30
C VAL A 112 -2.86 -8.42 12.45
N LEU A 113 -3.56 -8.87 11.43
CA LEU A 113 -5.01 -8.93 11.40
C LEU A 113 -5.50 -10.38 11.26
N PRO A 114 -6.40 -10.84 12.16
CA PRO A 114 -7.00 -12.16 12.03
C PRO A 114 -7.91 -12.24 10.79
N PRO A 115 -8.25 -13.44 10.29
CA PRO A 115 -9.09 -13.64 9.13
C PRO A 115 -10.57 -13.35 9.46
N ILE A 116 -10.94 -12.05 9.44
CA ILE A 116 -12.28 -11.57 9.80
C ILE A 116 -13.26 -11.80 8.66
N THR A 117 -12.85 -11.44 7.40
CA THR A 117 -13.69 -11.54 6.21
C THR A 117 -13.05 -12.40 5.14
N ALA A 118 -13.87 -12.99 4.25
CA ALA A 118 -13.37 -13.73 3.11
C ALA A 118 -12.58 -12.84 2.15
N TYR A 119 -13.04 -11.61 1.91
CA TYR A 119 -12.36 -10.68 1.02
C TYR A 119 -10.99 -10.25 1.53
N TYR A 120 -10.83 -10.05 2.85
CA TYR A 120 -9.52 -9.80 3.44
C TYR A 120 -8.54 -10.95 3.14
N VAL A 121 -8.98 -12.19 3.36
CA VAL A 121 -8.15 -13.38 3.09
C VAL A 121 -7.75 -13.46 1.61
N MET A 122 -8.68 -13.17 0.70
CA MET A 122 -8.44 -13.23 -0.75
C MET A 122 -7.59 -12.08 -1.27
N ARG A 123 -7.79 -10.86 -0.77
CA ARG A 123 -7.18 -9.63 -1.32
C ARG A 123 -5.91 -9.21 -0.59
N VAL A 124 -5.77 -9.54 0.68
CA VAL A 124 -4.61 -9.15 1.51
C VAL A 124 -3.84 -10.37 2.01
N GLY A 125 -4.55 -11.35 2.56
CA GLY A 125 -3.96 -12.54 3.13
C GLY A 125 -3.22 -12.23 4.43
N ARG A 126 -1.98 -12.69 4.56
CA ARG A 126 -1.14 -12.40 5.72
C ARG A 126 -0.51 -11.01 5.64
N LEU A 127 -0.61 -10.27 6.74
CA LEU A 127 -0.12 -8.90 6.86
C LEU A 127 0.99 -8.82 7.92
N PRO A 128 2.27 -8.91 7.57
CA PRO A 128 3.35 -8.75 8.53
C PRO A 128 3.53 -7.28 8.94
N LEU A 129 3.96 -7.06 10.20
CA LEU A 129 4.36 -5.76 10.73
C LEU A 129 5.87 -5.56 10.51
N VAL A 130 6.22 -4.54 9.78
CA VAL A 130 7.61 -4.06 9.65
C VAL A 130 7.91 -3.20 10.88
N PRO A 131 9.03 -3.41 11.60
CA PRO A 131 9.41 -2.58 12.74
C PRO A 131 9.48 -1.09 12.40
N TYR A 132 9.39 -0.24 13.42
CA TYR A 132 9.49 1.21 13.25
C TYR A 132 10.87 1.64 12.74
N PHE A 133 10.85 2.51 11.75
CA PHE A 133 11.99 3.27 11.25
C PHE A 133 11.60 4.74 11.11
N ARG A 134 12.57 5.63 11.28
CA ARG A 134 12.34 7.04 11.02
C ARG A 134 11.98 7.26 9.53
N PRO A 135 10.99 8.12 9.21
CA PRO A 135 10.65 8.44 7.83
C PRO A 135 11.89 8.86 7.01
N GLY A 136 12.06 8.25 5.84
CA GLY A 136 13.21 8.47 4.97
C GLY A 136 14.47 7.67 5.31
N ASP A 137 14.44 6.81 6.33
CA ASP A 137 15.53 5.90 6.62
C ASP A 137 15.60 4.76 5.58
N LEU A 138 16.74 4.65 4.91
CA LEU A 138 16.92 3.59 3.90
C LEU A 138 16.95 2.18 4.49
N ALA A 139 17.21 2.03 5.79
CA ALA A 139 17.11 0.74 6.46
C ALA A 139 15.68 0.19 6.44
N LEU A 140 14.67 1.04 6.34
CA LEU A 140 13.28 0.63 6.15
C LEU A 140 13.11 -0.15 4.83
N ALA A 141 13.83 0.22 3.75
CA ALA A 141 13.79 -0.51 2.49
C ALA A 141 14.22 -1.97 2.67
N GLU A 142 15.32 -2.21 3.38
CA GLU A 142 15.82 -3.56 3.63
C GLU A 142 14.89 -4.36 4.56
N ALA A 143 14.28 -3.71 5.54
CA ALA A 143 13.28 -4.35 6.38
C ALA A 143 12.04 -4.77 5.58
N VAL A 144 11.53 -3.92 4.68
CA VAL A 144 10.42 -4.26 3.77
C VAL A 144 10.83 -5.37 2.80
N ARG A 145 12.07 -5.36 2.28
CA ARG A 145 12.61 -6.38 1.38
C ARG A 145 12.50 -7.78 1.98
N GLY A 146 12.74 -7.92 3.28
CA GLY A 146 12.62 -9.19 4.00
C GLY A 146 11.21 -9.83 3.93
N PHE A 147 10.19 -9.04 3.67
CA PHE A 147 8.79 -9.49 3.57
C PHE A 147 8.25 -9.47 2.14
N ALA A 148 8.66 -8.51 1.32
CA ALA A 148 8.06 -8.19 0.02
C ALA A 148 8.03 -9.38 -0.96
N GLY A 149 9.01 -10.27 -0.96
CA GLY A 149 9.02 -11.46 -1.81
C GLY A 149 7.88 -12.45 -1.49
N LYS A 150 7.42 -12.49 -0.23
CA LYS A 150 6.37 -13.41 0.23
C LYS A 150 5.01 -12.74 0.42
N HIS A 151 5.00 -11.43 0.69
CA HIS A 151 3.81 -10.67 1.03
C HIS A 151 3.67 -9.47 0.08
N HIS A 152 2.51 -9.31 -0.56
CA HIS A 152 2.23 -8.15 -1.40
C HIS A 152 1.73 -6.94 -0.60
N ALA A 153 1.40 -7.16 0.68
CA ALA A 153 1.03 -6.12 1.62
C ALA A 153 1.89 -6.25 2.89
N VAL A 154 2.34 -5.12 3.41
CA VAL A 154 3.04 -5.01 4.70
C VAL A 154 2.48 -3.81 5.46
N LEU A 155 2.45 -3.89 6.78
CA LEU A 155 2.09 -2.78 7.66
C LEU A 155 3.36 -2.23 8.31
N LEU A 156 3.61 -0.93 8.15
CA LEU A 156 4.75 -0.27 8.80
C LEU A 156 4.33 0.19 10.20
N ALA A 157 5.08 -0.17 11.23
CA ALA A 157 4.78 0.21 12.62
C ALA A 157 4.71 1.75 12.77
N ASN A 158 3.64 2.24 13.41
CA ASN A 158 3.36 3.66 13.63
C ASN A 158 3.32 4.51 12.35
N HIS A 159 2.94 3.91 11.19
CA HIS A 159 3.06 4.60 9.91
C HIS A 159 1.87 4.31 8.97
N GLY A 160 1.76 3.09 8.46
CA GLY A 160 0.68 2.73 7.55
C GLY A 160 1.03 1.58 6.61
N PRO A 161 0.09 1.15 5.76
CA PRO A 161 0.28 0.03 4.85
C PRO A 161 1.05 0.40 3.59
N VAL A 162 1.82 -0.54 3.06
CA VAL A 162 2.37 -0.55 1.69
C VAL A 162 1.81 -1.79 0.99
N VAL A 163 1.11 -1.58 -0.13
CA VAL A 163 0.40 -2.66 -0.83
C VAL A 163 0.78 -2.66 -2.31
N ALA A 164 1.20 -3.81 -2.81
CA ALA A 164 1.48 -4.05 -4.22
C ALA A 164 0.32 -4.81 -4.89
N GLY A 165 -0.01 -4.46 -6.12
CA GLY A 165 -0.98 -5.16 -6.95
C GLY A 165 -0.44 -5.47 -8.33
N SER A 166 -1.09 -6.39 -9.06
CA SER A 166 -0.79 -6.69 -10.47
C SER A 166 -1.00 -5.47 -11.38
N ASP A 167 -1.89 -4.61 -10.99
CA ASP A 167 -2.25 -3.35 -11.63
C ASP A 167 -2.73 -2.34 -10.57
N LEU A 168 -3.14 -1.15 -11.02
CA LEU A 168 -3.55 -0.07 -10.13
C LEU A 168 -4.82 -0.41 -9.36
N ASP A 169 -5.80 -1.02 -10.01
CA ASP A 169 -7.08 -1.38 -9.38
C ASP A 169 -6.88 -2.47 -8.32
N ALA A 170 -6.07 -3.49 -8.62
CA ALA A 170 -5.76 -4.55 -7.66
C ALA A 170 -5.04 -4.02 -6.41
N ALA A 171 -4.10 -3.07 -6.56
CA ALA A 171 -3.42 -2.45 -5.43
C ALA A 171 -4.37 -1.59 -4.58
N VAL A 172 -5.26 -0.85 -5.24
CA VAL A 172 -6.28 0.00 -4.57
C VAL A 172 -7.29 -0.86 -3.83
N ASP A 173 -7.85 -1.86 -4.49
CA ASP A 173 -8.80 -2.80 -3.90
C ASP A 173 -8.23 -3.47 -2.63
N ALA A 174 -6.95 -3.87 -2.67
CA ALA A 174 -6.32 -4.52 -1.54
C ALA A 174 -6.05 -3.54 -0.38
N VAL A 175 -5.62 -2.30 -0.64
CA VAL A 175 -5.40 -1.32 0.44
C VAL A 175 -6.72 -0.86 1.06
N GLU A 176 -7.79 -0.78 0.28
CA GLU A 176 -9.13 -0.44 0.78
C GLU A 176 -9.71 -1.57 1.65
N GLU A 177 -9.60 -2.83 1.20
CA GLU A 177 -10.02 -3.98 1.99
C GLU A 177 -9.22 -4.09 3.30
N LEU A 178 -7.91 -3.76 3.25
CA LEU A 178 -7.08 -3.72 4.43
C LEU A 178 -7.58 -2.68 5.44
N GLU A 179 -7.89 -1.47 4.98
CA GLU A 179 -8.41 -0.40 5.84
C GLU A 179 -9.77 -0.75 6.45
N GLU A 180 -10.71 -1.29 5.66
CA GLU A 180 -12.00 -1.72 6.18
C GLU A 180 -11.87 -2.90 7.17
N THR A 181 -10.94 -3.82 6.93
CA THR A 181 -10.66 -4.91 7.89
C THR A 181 -10.01 -4.40 9.16
N ALA A 182 -9.08 -3.45 9.07
CA ALA A 182 -8.50 -2.78 10.24
C ALA A 182 -9.57 -2.07 11.08
N LYS A 183 -10.51 -1.40 10.44
CA LYS A 183 -11.68 -0.78 11.10
C LYS A 183 -12.56 -1.81 11.79
N LEU A 184 -12.90 -2.92 11.13
CA LEU A 184 -13.66 -4.01 11.74
C LEU A 184 -12.92 -4.60 12.94
N TYR A 185 -11.62 -4.83 12.82
CA TYR A 185 -10.80 -5.34 13.92
C TYR A 185 -10.85 -4.43 15.15
N LEU A 186 -10.72 -3.11 14.95
CA LEU A 186 -10.79 -2.14 16.04
C LEU A 186 -12.19 -2.08 16.68
N LEU A 187 -13.25 -2.13 15.88
CA LEU A 187 -14.63 -2.15 16.36
C LEU A 187 -14.98 -3.43 17.14
N LEU A 188 -14.36 -4.55 16.79
CA LEU A 188 -14.61 -5.84 17.41
C LEU A 188 -13.71 -6.12 18.62
N ARG A 189 -12.77 -5.22 18.96
CA ARG A 189 -11.90 -5.42 20.14
C ARG A 189 -12.71 -5.59 21.42
N GLY A 190 -12.41 -6.66 22.14
CA GLY A 190 -13.13 -7.02 23.38
C GLY A 190 -14.44 -7.77 23.17
N ALA A 191 -14.92 -7.89 21.92
CA ALA A 191 -16.10 -8.69 21.61
C ALA A 191 -15.73 -10.16 21.33
N LYS A 192 -16.67 -11.09 21.59
CA LYS A 192 -16.55 -12.48 21.15
C LYS A 192 -16.73 -12.54 19.64
N THR A 193 -15.64 -12.59 18.90
CA THR A 193 -15.64 -12.53 17.43
C THR A 193 -15.52 -13.93 16.83
N ARG A 194 -16.29 -14.19 15.76
CA ARG A 194 -16.18 -15.40 14.95
C ARG A 194 -15.22 -15.11 13.79
N TYR A 195 -14.04 -15.69 13.81
CA TYR A 195 -13.09 -15.66 12.71
C TYR A 195 -13.31 -16.83 11.76
N LEU A 196 -12.81 -16.71 10.53
CA LEU A 196 -12.75 -17.84 9.60
C LEU A 196 -11.80 -18.91 10.16
N THR A 197 -12.21 -20.15 10.00
CA THR A 197 -11.38 -21.31 10.40
C THR A 197 -10.22 -21.49 9.42
N ALA A 198 -9.17 -22.17 9.84
CA ALA A 198 -8.05 -22.50 8.96
C ALA A 198 -8.46 -23.29 7.70
N ALA A 199 -9.52 -24.09 7.78
CA ALA A 199 -10.07 -24.80 6.61
C ALA A 199 -10.69 -23.82 5.60
N GLN A 200 -11.52 -22.88 6.08
CA GLN A 200 -12.12 -21.84 5.25
C GLN A 200 -11.07 -20.91 4.62
N VAL A 201 -10.04 -20.55 5.37
CA VAL A 201 -8.92 -19.74 4.85
C VAL A 201 -8.22 -20.47 3.70
N ARG A 202 -7.92 -21.79 3.86
CA ARG A 202 -7.29 -22.56 2.78
C ARG A 202 -8.17 -22.68 1.53
N GLU A 203 -9.48 -22.83 1.70
CA GLU A 203 -10.44 -22.88 0.59
C GLU A 203 -10.43 -21.58 -0.23
N LEU A 204 -10.28 -20.42 0.42
CA LEU A 204 -10.24 -19.12 -0.25
C LEU A 204 -8.90 -18.83 -0.96
N GLN A 205 -7.84 -19.57 -0.65
CA GLN A 205 -6.50 -19.41 -1.22
C GLN A 205 -6.17 -20.46 -2.29
N SER A 206 -7.09 -21.41 -2.54
CA SER A 206 -6.98 -22.44 -3.60
C SER A 206 -7.52 -21.88 -4.91
#